data_5209fa9e4037495e9f43ba62d03d8d1a
#
_entry.id   5209fa9e4037495e9f43ba62d03d8d1a
#
_cell.length_a   1.000
_cell.length_b   1.000
_cell.length_c   1.000
_cell.angle_alpha   90.00
_cell.angle_beta   90.00
_cell.angle_gamma   90.00
#
_symmetry.space_group_name_H-M   'P 1'
#
loop_
_entity.id
_entity.type
_entity.pdbx_description
1 polymer ?
#
loop_
_entity_poly.entity_id
_entity_poly.type
_entity_poly.pdbx_seq_one_letter_code
_entity_poly.pdbx_strand_id
1 'polypeptide(L)'
;MLVTVGHLPSLLVMPVVSPVAPDGRVVDYLRISVTDRCNERCLYCMPEGYKGWERKPDHLTAEEIIRVVQVAAGLGFSKFRLTGGEPLVRDDVPEIVRAMTAIPGVECVGLSTNGTKLSALAKPLRDAGLRTVNVSLDALDPEIYHRVTGGDVAKVVAGIRAAVAAGFERVKLNCVLMRGKNEAEIWPLVLFAAEHGLPLRFIRCV
;
A
#
# COMPACT_ATOMS: atom_id res chain seq x y z
N MET A 1 -39.14 5.35 36.47
CA MET A 1 -39.01 4.00 35.89
C MET A 1 -37.62 3.91 35.31
N LEU A 2 -36.66 3.38 36.09
CA LEU A 2 -35.23 3.26 35.71
C LEU A 2 -35.10 2.00 34.88
N VAL A 3 -34.67 2.17 33.61
CA VAL A 3 -34.31 1.04 32.72
C VAL A 3 -32.87 0.65 33.06
N THR A 4 -32.71 -0.50 33.70
CA THR A 4 -31.40 -1.15 33.91
C THR A 4 -30.87 -1.63 32.59
N VAL A 5 -29.75 -1.04 32.15
CA VAL A 5 -28.97 -1.55 31.00
C VAL A 5 -28.32 -2.85 31.43
N GLY A 6 -28.80 -3.98 30.83
CA GLY A 6 -28.28 -5.29 31.10
C GLY A 6 -26.78 -5.38 30.77
N HIS A 7 -26.03 -5.98 31.69
CA HIS A 7 -24.64 -6.38 31.52
C HIS A 7 -24.52 -7.28 30.26
N LEU A 8 -23.84 -6.78 29.24
CA LEU A 8 -23.37 -7.64 28.14
C LEU A 8 -22.35 -8.64 28.72
N PRO A 9 -22.49 -9.95 28.46
CA PRO A 9 -21.52 -10.93 28.95
C PRO A 9 -20.15 -10.56 28.41
N SER A 10 -19.13 -10.58 29.29
CA SER A 10 -17.74 -10.44 28.94
C SER A 10 -17.42 -11.37 27.79
N LEU A 11 -17.10 -10.79 26.63
CA LEU A 11 -16.53 -11.51 25.51
C LEU A 11 -15.36 -12.34 26.05
N LEU A 12 -15.50 -13.65 26.02
CA LEU A 12 -14.40 -14.58 26.24
C LEU A 12 -13.24 -14.11 25.37
N VAL A 13 -12.20 -13.59 26.00
CA VAL A 13 -10.93 -13.30 25.32
C VAL A 13 -10.33 -14.64 24.96
N MET A 14 -10.71 -15.16 23.80
CA MET A 14 -10.02 -16.31 23.23
C MET A 14 -8.55 -15.92 23.04
N PRO A 15 -7.61 -16.78 23.45
CA PRO A 15 -6.20 -16.48 23.18
C PRO A 15 -6.05 -16.30 21.66
N VAL A 16 -5.47 -15.16 21.26
CA VAL A 16 -5.19 -14.88 19.86
C VAL A 16 -4.10 -15.85 19.40
N VAL A 17 -4.50 -16.88 18.67
CA VAL A 17 -3.58 -17.85 18.08
C VAL A 17 -3.23 -17.35 16.69
N SER A 18 -2.07 -16.73 16.53
CA SER A 18 -1.60 -16.31 15.21
C SER A 18 -1.45 -17.53 14.28
N PRO A 19 -1.88 -17.42 13.02
CA PRO A 19 -1.66 -18.48 12.05
C PRO A 19 -0.18 -18.82 11.92
N VAL A 20 0.16 -20.09 11.91
CA VAL A 20 1.52 -20.60 11.76
C VAL A 20 1.62 -21.37 10.44
N ALA A 21 2.58 -21.01 9.61
CA ALA A 21 2.88 -21.72 8.37
C ALA A 21 3.50 -23.11 8.69
N PRO A 22 3.46 -24.06 7.72
CA PRO A 22 4.03 -25.40 7.93
C PRO A 22 5.50 -25.43 8.33
N ASP A 23 6.26 -24.37 8.02
CA ASP A 23 7.67 -24.17 8.39
C ASP A 23 7.86 -23.55 9.80
N GLY A 24 6.79 -23.40 10.58
CA GLY A 24 6.80 -22.82 11.93
C GLY A 24 6.81 -21.28 11.96
N ARG A 25 6.76 -20.61 10.83
CA ARG A 25 6.75 -19.15 10.74
C ARG A 25 5.37 -18.59 11.07
N VAL A 26 5.33 -17.60 11.97
CA VAL A 26 4.10 -16.87 12.29
C VAL A 26 3.67 -16.03 11.07
N VAL A 27 2.40 -16.15 10.67
CA VAL A 27 1.80 -15.37 9.59
C VAL A 27 1.00 -14.22 10.21
N ASP A 28 1.64 -13.08 10.37
CA ASP A 28 1.09 -11.88 11.02
C ASP A 28 0.83 -10.70 10.06
N TYR A 29 1.06 -10.92 8.78
CA TYR A 29 1.03 -9.88 7.74
C TYR A 29 -0.03 -10.17 6.68
N LEU A 30 -0.94 -9.20 6.45
CA LEU A 30 -2.00 -9.28 5.45
C LEU A 30 -1.91 -8.13 4.44
N ARG A 31 -1.99 -8.46 3.14
CA ARG A 31 -2.14 -7.48 2.07
C ARG A 31 -3.59 -7.41 1.64
N ILE A 32 -4.11 -6.19 1.54
CA ILE A 32 -5.52 -5.92 1.18
C ILE A 32 -5.54 -5.07 -0.08
N SER A 33 -6.10 -5.61 -1.16
CA SER A 33 -6.42 -4.84 -2.36
C SER A 33 -7.71 -4.06 -2.11
N VAL A 34 -7.61 -2.73 -2.10
CA VAL A 34 -8.75 -1.85 -1.81
C VAL A 34 -9.46 -1.35 -3.07
N THR A 35 -8.85 -1.57 -4.23
CA THR A 35 -9.41 -1.21 -5.55
C THR A 35 -8.66 -1.95 -6.65
N ASP A 36 -9.33 -2.21 -7.75
CA ASP A 36 -8.69 -2.67 -8.98
C ASP A 36 -8.29 -1.51 -9.91
N ARG A 37 -8.76 -0.28 -9.64
CA ARG A 37 -8.47 0.89 -10.47
C ARG A 37 -7.04 1.35 -10.32
N CYS A 38 -6.45 1.81 -11.42
CA CYS A 38 -5.13 2.41 -11.45
C CYS A 38 -5.11 3.58 -12.44
N ASN A 39 -4.33 4.58 -12.17
CA ASN A 39 -4.10 5.73 -13.04
C ASN A 39 -2.86 5.58 -13.93
N GLU A 40 -2.17 4.45 -13.85
CA GLU A 40 -1.07 4.04 -14.74
C GLU A 40 -1.42 2.76 -15.51
N ARG A 41 -0.61 2.42 -16.52
CA ARG A 41 -0.80 1.28 -17.42
C ARG A 41 0.53 0.54 -17.63
N CYS A 42 1.08 0.01 -16.52
CA CYS A 42 2.37 -0.65 -16.55
C CYS A 42 2.36 -1.90 -17.43
N LEU A 43 3.36 -2.03 -18.29
CA LEU A 43 3.49 -3.13 -19.27
C LEU A 43 3.45 -4.52 -18.63
N TYR A 44 3.96 -4.67 -17.41
CA TYR A 44 4.01 -5.94 -16.69
C TYR A 44 2.75 -6.24 -15.85
N CYS A 45 1.83 -5.27 -15.73
CA CYS A 45 0.66 -5.39 -14.85
C CYS A 45 -0.65 -5.51 -15.64
N MET A 46 -0.73 -4.87 -16.80
CA MET A 46 -1.94 -4.81 -17.61
C MET A 46 -1.84 -5.76 -18.79
N PRO A 47 -2.85 -6.63 -19.02
CA PRO A 47 -2.90 -7.46 -20.22
C PRO A 47 -2.94 -6.61 -21.48
N GLU A 48 -2.34 -7.12 -22.56
CA GLU A 48 -2.43 -6.50 -23.87
C GLU A 48 -3.90 -6.36 -24.29
N GLY A 49 -4.27 -5.17 -24.79
CA GLY A 49 -5.66 -4.87 -25.18
C GLY A 49 -6.61 -4.48 -24.05
N TYR A 50 -6.14 -4.33 -22.83
CA TYR A 50 -6.98 -3.85 -21.71
C TYR A 50 -7.49 -2.41 -21.96
N LYS A 51 -8.82 -2.26 -22.12
CA LYS A 51 -9.44 -0.99 -22.55
C LYS A 51 -9.82 -0.03 -21.42
N GLY A 52 -9.57 -0.38 -20.17
CA GLY A 52 -9.88 0.49 -19.03
C GLY A 52 -10.69 -0.21 -17.93
N TRP A 53 -10.92 0.52 -16.86
CA TRP A 53 -11.63 0.03 -15.69
C TRP A 53 -13.13 0.29 -15.84
N GLU A 54 -13.91 -0.77 -15.97
CA GLU A 54 -15.34 -0.66 -15.76
C GLU A 54 -15.62 -0.43 -14.27
N ARG A 55 -16.64 0.40 -13.98
CA ARG A 55 -17.10 0.57 -12.60
C ARG A 55 -17.74 -0.75 -12.16
N LYS A 56 -17.03 -1.54 -11.38
CA LYS A 56 -17.61 -2.70 -10.73
C LYS A 56 -18.36 -2.23 -9.49
N PRO A 57 -19.61 -2.64 -9.30
CA PRO A 57 -20.39 -2.29 -8.11
C PRO A 57 -19.92 -2.99 -6.82
N ASP A 58 -19.03 -3.94 -6.95
CA ASP A 58 -18.61 -4.93 -5.95
C ASP A 58 -17.26 -4.60 -5.28
N HIS A 59 -16.76 -3.35 -5.35
CA HIS A 59 -15.66 -2.94 -4.51
C HIS A 59 -16.11 -2.84 -3.05
N LEU A 60 -15.30 -3.40 -2.14
CA LEU A 60 -15.55 -3.27 -0.71
C LEU A 60 -15.63 -1.80 -0.29
N THR A 61 -16.62 -1.49 0.53
CA THR A 61 -16.73 -0.19 1.19
C THR A 61 -15.63 -0.03 2.26
N ALA A 62 -15.44 1.17 2.78
CA ALA A 62 -14.51 1.41 3.88
C ALA A 62 -14.86 0.56 5.11
N GLU A 63 -16.16 0.48 5.45
CA GLU A 63 -16.68 -0.29 6.58
C GLU A 63 -16.41 -1.79 6.42
N GLU A 64 -16.57 -2.33 5.22
CA GLU A 64 -16.29 -3.74 4.93
C GLU A 64 -14.79 -4.04 5.04
N ILE A 65 -13.92 -3.15 4.53
CA ILE A 65 -12.47 -3.27 4.67
C ILE A 65 -12.08 -3.25 6.16
N ILE A 66 -12.64 -2.33 6.93
CA ILE A 66 -12.39 -2.22 8.37
C ILE A 66 -12.85 -3.48 9.08
N ARG A 67 -14.01 -4.04 8.73
CA ARG A 67 -14.50 -5.31 9.29
C ARG A 67 -13.55 -6.48 8.99
N VAL A 68 -13.01 -6.56 7.76
CA VAL A 68 -12.00 -7.57 7.40
C VAL A 68 -10.76 -7.42 8.29
N VAL A 69 -10.28 -6.19 8.51
CA VAL A 69 -9.12 -5.93 9.38
C VAL A 69 -9.41 -6.31 10.84
N GLN A 70 -10.60 -5.98 11.36
CA GLN A 70 -11.01 -6.37 12.73
C GLN A 70 -10.99 -7.89 12.93
N VAL A 71 -11.56 -8.63 11.98
CA VAL A 71 -11.56 -10.11 12.03
C VAL A 71 -10.13 -10.65 11.93
N ALA A 72 -9.32 -10.13 11.01
CA ALA A 72 -7.94 -10.56 10.84
C ALA A 72 -7.08 -10.24 12.08
N ALA A 73 -7.27 -9.07 12.70
CA ALA A 73 -6.58 -8.71 13.95
C ALA A 73 -6.97 -9.67 15.09
N GLY A 74 -8.24 -10.05 15.19
CA GLY A 74 -8.72 -11.08 16.12
C GLY A 74 -8.14 -12.47 15.86
N LEU A 75 -7.65 -12.74 14.65
CA LEU A 75 -6.94 -13.97 14.26
C LEU A 75 -5.41 -13.85 14.40
N GLY A 76 -4.87 -12.74 14.94
CA GLY A 76 -3.45 -12.56 15.18
C GLY A 76 -2.65 -11.90 14.08
N PHE A 77 -3.31 -11.39 13.03
CA PHE A 77 -2.62 -10.50 12.07
C PHE A 77 -2.43 -9.12 12.70
N SER A 78 -1.20 -8.63 12.75
CA SER A 78 -0.88 -7.32 13.34
C SER A 78 -0.36 -6.31 12.32
N LYS A 79 0.03 -6.77 11.14
CA LYS A 79 0.64 -5.95 10.09
C LYS A 79 -0.22 -6.00 8.83
N PHE A 80 -0.62 -4.84 8.35
CA PHE A 80 -1.49 -4.72 7.19
C PHE A 80 -0.84 -3.84 6.12
N ARG A 81 -1.08 -4.17 4.85
CA ARG A 81 -0.64 -3.34 3.74
C ARG A 81 -1.75 -3.14 2.73
N LEU A 82 -2.12 -1.87 2.55
CA LEU A 82 -3.05 -1.49 1.50
C LEU A 82 -2.35 -1.50 0.15
N THR A 83 -3.02 -2.05 -0.82
CA THR A 83 -2.59 -2.16 -2.21
C THR A 83 -3.83 -2.17 -3.12
N GLY A 84 -3.67 -2.61 -4.37
CA GLY A 84 -4.78 -2.71 -5.33
C GLY A 84 -4.24 -2.58 -6.74
N GLY A 85 -4.98 -1.90 -7.61
CA GLY A 85 -4.39 -1.19 -8.73
C GLY A 85 -3.52 -0.07 -8.16
N GLU A 86 -4.06 1.15 -8.04
CA GLU A 86 -3.44 2.22 -7.26
C GLU A 86 -4.37 2.59 -6.10
N PRO A 87 -4.02 2.29 -4.84
CA PRO A 87 -4.91 2.55 -3.71
C PRO A 87 -5.26 4.03 -3.55
N LEU A 88 -4.37 4.95 -3.89
CA LEU A 88 -4.57 6.39 -3.76
C LEU A 88 -5.50 7.00 -4.81
N VAL A 89 -6.08 6.20 -5.72
CA VAL A 89 -7.21 6.66 -6.55
C VAL A 89 -8.55 6.62 -5.80
N ARG A 90 -8.59 5.94 -4.64
CA ARG A 90 -9.69 6.06 -3.68
C ARG A 90 -9.47 7.28 -2.79
N ASP A 91 -10.49 8.09 -2.66
CA ASP A 91 -10.39 9.33 -1.87
C ASP A 91 -10.48 9.08 -0.35
N ASP A 92 -11.06 7.93 0.06
CA ASP A 92 -11.30 7.54 1.47
C ASP A 92 -10.13 6.76 2.13
N VAL A 93 -8.98 6.62 1.45
CA VAL A 93 -7.84 5.86 1.99
C VAL A 93 -7.30 6.45 3.30
N PRO A 94 -7.18 7.78 3.49
CA PRO A 94 -6.75 8.32 4.79
C PRO A 94 -7.69 7.96 5.93
N GLU A 95 -9.01 7.94 5.70
CA GLU A 95 -10.03 7.55 6.67
C GLU A 95 -9.94 6.06 6.99
N ILE A 96 -9.77 5.22 5.97
CA ILE A 96 -9.54 3.77 6.14
C ILE A 96 -8.29 3.53 7.01
N VAL A 97 -7.17 4.19 6.71
CA VAL A 97 -5.92 4.07 7.49
C VAL A 97 -6.16 4.47 8.96
N ARG A 98 -6.82 5.61 9.21
CA ARG A 98 -7.12 6.07 10.56
C ARG A 98 -7.97 5.07 11.33
N ALA A 99 -8.99 4.52 10.71
CA ALA A 99 -9.84 3.51 11.33
C ALA A 99 -9.09 2.21 11.59
N MET A 100 -8.24 1.76 10.65
CA MET A 100 -7.41 0.56 10.83
C MET A 100 -6.42 0.69 11.99
N THR A 101 -5.76 1.85 12.11
CA THR A 101 -4.77 2.08 13.17
C THR A 101 -5.38 2.18 14.57
N ALA A 102 -6.68 2.42 14.65
CA ALA A 102 -7.42 2.44 15.93
C ALA A 102 -7.88 1.03 16.39
N ILE A 103 -7.75 0.01 15.55
CA ILE A 103 -8.17 -1.37 15.89
C ILE A 103 -7.14 -2.00 16.85
N PRO A 104 -7.57 -2.51 18.02
CA PRO A 104 -6.68 -3.23 18.92
C PRO A 104 -5.99 -4.41 18.23
N GLY A 105 -4.67 -4.56 18.44
CA GLY A 105 -3.86 -5.59 17.81
C GLY A 105 -3.25 -5.20 16.46
N VAL A 106 -3.65 -4.08 15.87
CA VAL A 106 -2.99 -3.55 14.65
C VAL A 106 -1.75 -2.77 15.04
N GLU A 107 -0.58 -3.31 14.71
CA GLU A 107 0.72 -2.71 15.02
C GLU A 107 1.24 -1.83 13.90
N CYS A 108 0.98 -2.20 12.65
CA CYS A 108 1.54 -1.51 11.50
C CYS A 108 0.57 -1.51 10.31
N VAL A 109 0.27 -0.33 9.82
CA VAL A 109 -0.40 -0.15 8.52
C VAL A 109 0.61 0.45 7.52
N GLY A 110 0.76 -0.21 6.38
CA GLY A 110 1.61 0.22 5.27
C GLY A 110 0.82 0.40 3.99
N LEU A 111 1.46 1.02 3.01
CA LEU A 111 0.90 1.29 1.68
C LEU A 111 1.87 0.87 0.59
N SER A 112 1.36 0.32 -0.51
CA SER A 112 2.10 0.19 -1.78
C SER A 112 1.39 1.06 -2.81
N THR A 113 2.14 1.94 -3.49
CA THR A 113 1.58 2.95 -4.39
C THR A 113 2.54 3.22 -5.55
N ASN A 114 2.01 3.69 -6.69
CA ASN A 114 2.82 4.26 -7.76
C ASN A 114 3.36 5.67 -7.44
N GLY A 115 2.93 6.27 -6.34
CA GLY A 115 3.48 7.53 -5.84
C GLY A 115 2.94 8.80 -6.48
N THR A 116 2.19 8.71 -7.57
CA THR A 116 1.73 9.90 -8.33
C THR A 116 0.84 10.87 -7.55
N LYS A 117 0.16 10.38 -6.51
CA LYS A 117 -0.70 11.19 -5.63
C LYS A 117 -0.08 11.48 -4.26
N LEU A 118 1.11 10.97 -3.96
CA LEU A 118 1.75 11.14 -2.64
C LEU A 118 2.10 12.60 -2.33
N SER A 119 2.39 13.44 -3.32
CA SER A 119 2.69 14.86 -3.08
C SER A 119 1.58 15.58 -2.31
N ALA A 120 0.32 15.21 -2.55
CA ALA A 120 -0.83 15.76 -1.84
C ALA A 120 -1.24 14.93 -0.60
N LEU A 121 -1.00 13.63 -0.60
CA LEU A 121 -1.56 12.70 0.38
C LEU A 121 -0.55 12.21 1.43
N ALA A 122 0.75 12.46 1.29
CA ALA A 122 1.75 11.96 2.23
C ALA A 122 1.48 12.42 3.67
N LYS A 123 1.27 13.73 3.87
CA LYS A 123 0.97 14.26 5.21
C LYS A 123 -0.38 13.75 5.76
N PRO A 124 -1.52 13.83 5.05
CA PRO A 124 -2.78 13.24 5.49
C PRO A 124 -2.68 11.76 5.89
N LEU A 125 -1.94 10.94 5.11
CA LEU A 125 -1.73 9.53 5.43
C LEU A 125 -0.86 9.32 6.68
N ARG A 126 0.19 10.12 6.84
CA ARG A 126 1.03 10.07 8.04
C ARG A 126 0.25 10.48 9.29
N ASP A 127 -0.55 11.54 9.20
CA ASP A 127 -1.42 12.02 10.29
C ASP A 127 -2.54 11.00 10.61
N ALA A 128 -2.95 10.19 9.65
CA ALA A 128 -3.86 9.06 9.85
C ALA A 128 -3.22 7.84 10.53
N GLY A 129 -1.89 7.85 10.72
CA GLY A 129 -1.15 6.75 11.37
C GLY A 129 -0.49 5.76 10.42
N LEU A 130 -0.45 6.04 9.10
CA LEU A 130 0.29 5.19 8.17
C LEU A 130 1.79 5.19 8.54
N ARG A 131 2.40 4.00 8.67
CA ARG A 131 3.79 3.88 9.13
C ARG A 131 4.79 3.71 8.00
N THR A 132 4.45 2.91 6.98
CA THR A 132 5.40 2.55 5.93
C THR A 132 4.82 2.72 4.54
N VAL A 133 5.64 3.20 3.58
CA VAL A 133 5.25 3.37 2.19
C VAL A 133 6.24 2.65 1.28
N ASN A 134 5.73 1.82 0.36
CA ASN A 134 6.51 1.31 -0.76
C ASN A 134 6.07 2.08 -2.01
N VAL A 135 7.00 2.72 -2.69
CA VAL A 135 6.74 3.46 -3.92
C VAL A 135 7.32 2.69 -5.10
N SER A 136 6.52 2.45 -6.12
CA SER A 136 7.00 1.89 -7.39
C SER A 136 7.70 2.98 -8.20
N LEU A 137 8.94 2.72 -8.64
CA LEU A 137 9.73 3.64 -9.46
C LEU A 137 10.58 2.80 -10.43
N ASP A 138 10.13 2.69 -11.67
CA ASP A 138 10.72 1.80 -12.66
C ASP A 138 11.78 2.47 -13.54
N ALA A 139 11.83 3.79 -13.57
CA ALA A 139 12.83 4.61 -14.24
C ALA A 139 12.84 6.04 -13.68
N LEU A 140 13.95 6.75 -13.86
CA LEU A 140 14.06 8.21 -13.65
C LEU A 140 13.98 8.99 -14.96
N ASP A 141 14.40 8.37 -16.07
CA ASP A 141 14.23 8.94 -17.40
C ASP A 141 12.73 9.03 -17.74
N PRO A 142 12.21 10.24 -18.09
CA PRO A 142 10.79 10.44 -18.33
C PRO A 142 10.22 9.63 -19.50
N GLU A 143 11.02 9.40 -20.56
CA GLU A 143 10.57 8.66 -21.74
C GLU A 143 10.51 7.16 -21.44
N ILE A 144 11.52 6.64 -20.73
CA ILE A 144 11.54 5.25 -20.29
C ILE A 144 10.40 5.00 -19.32
N TYR A 145 10.22 5.88 -18.32
CA TYR A 145 9.14 5.75 -17.33
C TYR A 145 7.77 5.76 -18.02
N HIS A 146 7.52 6.73 -18.89
CA HIS A 146 6.26 6.83 -19.63
C HIS A 146 6.00 5.58 -20.50
N ARG A 147 7.02 5.11 -21.20
CA ARG A 147 6.91 3.89 -22.03
C ARG A 147 6.58 2.64 -21.20
N VAL A 148 7.13 2.53 -20.00
CA VAL A 148 6.94 1.36 -19.10
C VAL A 148 5.62 1.42 -18.34
N THR A 149 5.21 2.61 -17.87
CA THR A 149 4.08 2.76 -16.93
C THR A 149 2.91 3.55 -17.50
N GLY A 150 3.11 4.30 -18.59
CA GLY A 150 2.15 5.29 -19.09
C GLY A 150 2.02 6.53 -18.19
N GLY A 151 2.84 6.63 -17.13
CA GLY A 151 2.78 7.69 -16.14
C GLY A 151 3.76 8.84 -16.36
N ASP A 152 3.89 9.68 -15.34
CA ASP A 152 4.76 10.86 -15.29
C ASP A 152 5.68 10.73 -14.07
N VAL A 153 6.97 10.47 -14.30
CA VAL A 153 7.98 10.28 -13.25
C VAL A 153 8.17 11.52 -12.37
N ALA A 154 7.96 12.71 -12.90
CA ALA A 154 8.11 13.94 -12.11
C ALA A 154 7.09 13.97 -10.93
N LYS A 155 5.88 13.48 -11.14
CA LYS A 155 4.87 13.33 -10.07
C LYS A 155 5.30 12.33 -9.03
N VAL A 156 5.90 11.21 -9.45
CA VAL A 156 6.38 10.16 -8.54
C VAL A 156 7.54 10.66 -7.69
N VAL A 157 8.53 11.31 -8.30
CA VAL A 157 9.67 11.93 -7.59
C VAL A 157 9.20 12.98 -6.58
N ALA A 158 8.26 13.85 -6.99
CA ALA A 158 7.63 14.81 -6.06
C ALA A 158 6.92 14.08 -4.90
N GLY A 159 6.22 12.99 -5.18
CA GLY A 159 5.56 12.14 -4.19
C GLY A 159 6.54 11.48 -3.23
N ILE A 160 7.67 10.96 -3.71
CA ILE A 160 8.74 10.38 -2.89
C ILE A 160 9.32 11.44 -1.94
N ARG A 161 9.65 12.64 -2.46
CA ARG A 161 10.13 13.73 -1.62
C ARG A 161 9.12 14.14 -0.55
N ALA A 162 7.85 14.22 -0.90
CA ALA A 162 6.79 14.50 0.06
C ALA A 162 6.65 13.40 1.13
N ALA A 163 6.81 12.13 0.75
CA ALA A 163 6.78 11.01 1.69
C ALA A 163 7.98 11.06 2.66
N VAL A 164 9.17 11.37 2.18
CA VAL A 164 10.35 11.56 3.04
C VAL A 164 10.13 12.73 4.01
N ALA A 165 9.65 13.86 3.51
CA ALA A 165 9.36 15.05 4.33
C ALA A 165 8.24 14.82 5.37
N ALA A 166 7.26 13.96 5.07
CA ALA A 166 6.18 13.61 6.00
C ALA A 166 6.64 12.74 7.19
N GLY A 167 7.85 12.20 7.15
CA GLY A 167 8.45 11.46 8.27
C GLY A 167 7.83 10.08 8.49
N PHE A 168 7.52 9.34 7.43
CA PHE A 168 7.18 7.91 7.56
C PHE A 168 8.36 7.13 8.15
N GLU A 169 8.07 6.11 8.94
CA GLU A 169 9.10 5.25 9.56
C GLU A 169 9.95 4.55 8.50
N ARG A 170 9.36 4.27 7.34
CA ARG A 170 10.07 3.70 6.19
C ARG A 170 9.41 4.08 4.89
N VAL A 171 10.18 4.69 4.01
CA VAL A 171 9.87 4.83 2.59
C VAL A 171 10.82 3.93 1.83
N LYS A 172 10.30 3.04 0.98
CA LYS A 172 11.09 2.10 0.18
C LYS A 172 10.71 2.20 -1.29
N LEU A 173 11.70 2.11 -2.17
CA LEU A 173 11.51 2.05 -3.61
C LEU A 173 11.48 0.60 -4.09
N ASN A 174 10.57 0.29 -4.99
CA ASN A 174 10.54 -0.96 -5.73
C ASN A 174 10.62 -0.64 -7.23
N CYS A 175 11.49 -1.34 -7.95
CA CYS A 175 11.61 -1.26 -9.40
C CYS A 175 11.39 -2.64 -10.01
N VAL A 176 10.49 -2.76 -10.96
CA VAL A 176 10.34 -3.97 -11.77
C VAL A 176 11.29 -3.87 -12.95
N LEU A 177 12.32 -4.76 -12.95
CA LEU A 177 13.30 -4.81 -14.02
C LEU A 177 12.80 -5.67 -15.18
N MET A 178 12.80 -5.07 -16.37
CA MET A 178 12.41 -5.68 -17.62
C MET A 178 13.55 -5.58 -18.65
N ARG A 179 14.02 -6.74 -19.12
CA ARG A 179 15.09 -6.81 -20.11
C ARG A 179 14.72 -6.04 -21.39
N GLY A 180 15.65 -5.22 -21.88
CA GLY A 180 15.49 -4.39 -23.07
C GLY A 180 14.50 -3.24 -22.90
N LYS A 181 14.06 -2.91 -21.68
CA LYS A 181 13.11 -1.84 -21.41
C LYS A 181 13.67 -0.75 -20.48
N ASN A 182 14.12 -1.13 -19.27
CA ASN A 182 14.58 -0.19 -18.25
C ASN A 182 15.88 -0.58 -17.56
N GLU A 183 16.68 -1.48 -18.15
CA GLU A 183 17.98 -1.92 -17.57
C GLU A 183 18.97 -0.76 -17.43
N ALA A 184 18.91 0.23 -18.32
CA ALA A 184 19.76 1.42 -18.23
C ALA A 184 19.49 2.25 -16.96
N GLU A 185 18.32 2.09 -16.36
CA GLU A 185 17.89 2.83 -15.16
C GLU A 185 18.43 2.26 -13.84
N ILE A 186 19.10 1.10 -13.87
CA ILE A 186 19.62 0.48 -12.64
C ILE A 186 20.51 1.44 -11.87
N TRP A 187 21.52 2.01 -12.52
CA TRP A 187 22.45 2.92 -11.85
C TRP A 187 21.82 4.27 -11.47
N PRO A 188 21.07 4.96 -12.35
CA PRO A 188 20.31 6.13 -11.95
C PRO A 188 19.44 5.92 -10.71
N LEU A 189 18.70 4.79 -10.64
CA LEU A 189 17.85 4.47 -9.50
C LEU A 189 18.66 4.17 -8.23
N VAL A 190 19.80 3.48 -8.33
CA VAL A 190 20.69 3.22 -7.19
C VAL A 190 21.23 4.53 -6.63
N LEU A 191 21.70 5.44 -7.50
CA LEU A 191 22.24 6.74 -7.07
C LEU A 191 21.13 7.59 -6.43
N PHE A 192 19.95 7.65 -7.04
CA PHE A 192 18.81 8.38 -6.48
C PHE A 192 18.39 7.83 -5.11
N ALA A 193 18.34 6.51 -4.97
CA ALA A 193 17.99 5.87 -3.69
C ALA A 193 19.05 6.18 -2.61
N ALA A 194 20.35 6.12 -2.96
CA ALA A 194 21.44 6.42 -2.06
C ALA A 194 21.45 7.89 -1.62
N GLU A 195 21.25 8.82 -2.56
CA GLU A 195 21.16 10.27 -2.27
C GLU A 195 20.05 10.60 -1.27
N HIS A 196 18.92 9.89 -1.36
CA HIS A 196 17.76 10.12 -0.50
C HIS A 196 17.71 9.19 0.74
N GLY A 197 18.71 8.32 0.94
CA GLY A 197 18.77 7.35 2.05
C GLY A 197 17.64 6.31 2.01
N LEU A 198 17.16 5.93 0.82
CA LEU A 198 16.01 5.07 0.63
C LEU A 198 16.42 3.64 0.27
N PRO A 199 15.86 2.61 0.92
CA PRO A 199 16.01 1.23 0.47
C PRO A 199 15.42 1.06 -0.94
N LEU A 200 16.19 0.49 -1.85
CA LEU A 200 15.77 0.12 -3.20
C LEU A 200 15.72 -1.39 -3.35
N ARG A 201 14.63 -1.90 -3.95
CA ARG A 201 14.47 -3.30 -4.30
C ARG A 201 14.20 -3.42 -5.79
N PHE A 202 15.02 -4.21 -6.46
CA PHE A 202 14.73 -4.68 -7.81
C PHE A 202 13.89 -5.96 -7.76
N ILE A 203 12.86 -6.01 -8.57
CA ILE A 203 11.95 -7.15 -8.73
C ILE A 203 12.10 -7.63 -10.16
N ARG A 204 12.47 -8.89 -10.35
CA ARG A 204 12.59 -9.48 -11.68
C ARG A 204 11.19 -9.72 -12.25
N CYS A 205 10.94 -9.20 -13.45
CA CYS A 205 9.80 -9.64 -14.25
C CYS A 205 10.13 -11.00 -14.86
N VAL A 206 9.33 -12.02 -14.59
CA VAL A 206 9.52 -13.40 -15.09
C VAL A 206 8.57 -13.63 -16.23
#